data_1c06c3d657c660661afc1133f3e5a3ee
#
_entry.id   1c06c3d657c660661afc1133f3e5a3ee
#
_cell.length_a   1.000
_cell.length_b   1.000
_cell.length_c   1.000
_cell.angle_alpha   90.00
_cell.angle_beta   90.00
_cell.angle_gamma   90.00
#
_symmetry.space_group_name_H-M   'P 1'
#
loop_
_entity.id
_entity.type
_entity.pdbx_description
1 polymer ?
#
loop_
_entity_poly.entity_id
_entity_poly.type
_entity_poly.pdbx_seq_one_letter_code
_entity_poly.pdbx_strand_id
1 'polypeptide(L)'
;MFVRRDRRAFLAIALAVVISIYAVAARAADHLCDGPINLTHLDWPLIHVGERVAAREPIKIIAIGSSSTAGAGASSPAASYPSRLAVELGKLYPDVPITVLNRGINGQDAAEMLARFKHDVIDERPDLVIWQLGTNAALRDLPIEEVGKFTEQGIQEVKTTGADILLVDPQFVPKVIAKPEAEGIVRLIATTANDTKVNVFRRFAIMRHWRERDGMSFDAFTSPDGLHMNDWGYGCWAKLLSAAISGAATRVVTSAHVAPARVHTNNKFGTP
;
A
#
# COMPACT_ATOMS: atom_id res chain seq x y z
N MET A 1 -44.54 52.51 10.16
CA MET A 1 -44.17 51.72 8.98
C MET A 1 -43.11 50.70 9.41
N PHE A 2 -43.53 49.48 9.82
CA PHE A 2 -42.62 48.45 10.38
C PHE A 2 -42.16 47.56 9.21
N VAL A 3 -40.87 47.57 8.90
CA VAL A 3 -40.24 46.70 7.95
C VAL A 3 -40.10 45.30 8.59
N ARG A 4 -40.94 44.34 8.16
CA ARG A 4 -40.75 42.93 8.50
C ARG A 4 -39.43 42.43 7.83
N ARG A 5 -38.37 42.31 8.63
CA ARG A 5 -37.14 41.65 8.23
C ARG A 5 -37.43 40.18 7.97
N ASP A 6 -37.15 39.75 6.78
CA ASP A 6 -37.44 38.40 6.28
C ASP A 6 -36.49 37.36 6.90
N ARG A 7 -36.94 36.74 8.00
CA ARG A 7 -36.20 35.70 8.75
C ARG A 7 -35.82 34.48 7.87
N ARG A 8 -36.57 34.28 6.75
CA ARG A 8 -36.36 33.16 5.84
C ARG A 8 -35.10 33.37 4.98
N ALA A 9 -34.76 34.58 4.59
CA ALA A 9 -33.55 34.90 3.84
C ALA A 9 -32.28 34.67 4.66
N PHE A 10 -32.29 35.02 5.96
CA PHE A 10 -31.15 34.79 6.85
C PHE A 10 -30.90 33.30 7.13
N LEU A 11 -31.97 32.48 7.27
CA LEU A 11 -31.83 31.03 7.47
C LEU A 11 -31.24 30.35 6.21
N ALA A 12 -31.65 30.75 5.02
CA ALA A 12 -31.16 30.20 3.76
C ALA A 12 -29.67 30.51 3.53
N ILE A 13 -29.23 31.75 3.86
CA ILE A 13 -27.84 32.15 3.73
C ILE A 13 -26.96 31.42 4.76
N ALA A 14 -27.42 31.27 6.01
CA ALA A 14 -26.69 30.56 7.04
C ALA A 14 -26.51 29.06 6.68
N LEU A 15 -27.54 28.42 6.15
CA LEU A 15 -27.49 27.02 5.71
C LEU A 15 -26.54 26.82 4.52
N ALA A 16 -26.54 27.73 3.54
CA ALA A 16 -25.63 27.69 2.40
C ALA A 16 -24.16 27.85 2.79
N VAL A 17 -23.86 28.72 3.77
CA VAL A 17 -22.50 28.93 4.29
C VAL A 17 -22.00 27.68 5.03
N VAL A 18 -22.86 27.05 5.86
CA VAL A 18 -22.51 25.82 6.60
C VAL A 18 -22.21 24.67 5.61
N ILE A 19 -23.05 24.47 4.59
CA ILE A 19 -22.83 23.42 3.57
C ILE A 19 -21.52 23.68 2.80
N SER A 20 -21.21 24.96 2.50
CA SER A 20 -19.96 25.31 1.80
C SER A 20 -18.72 25.03 2.65
N ILE A 21 -18.79 25.27 3.97
CA ILE A 21 -17.67 24.97 4.88
C ILE A 21 -17.43 23.47 5.00
N TYR A 22 -18.47 22.65 5.07
CA TYR A 22 -18.32 21.19 5.12
C TYR A 22 -17.79 20.63 3.78
N ALA A 23 -18.18 21.17 2.64
CA ALA A 23 -17.68 20.76 1.33
C ALA A 23 -16.20 21.12 1.12
N VAL A 24 -15.74 22.27 1.65
CA VAL A 24 -14.33 22.66 1.62
C VAL A 24 -13.49 21.80 2.56
N ALA A 25 -13.99 21.50 3.77
CA ALA A 25 -13.30 20.60 4.71
C ALA A 25 -13.15 19.17 4.17
N ALA A 26 -14.18 18.64 3.52
CA ALA A 26 -14.12 17.31 2.89
C ALA A 26 -13.10 17.27 1.73
N ARG A 27 -13.05 18.31 0.89
CA ARG A 27 -12.02 18.43 -0.17
C ARG A 27 -10.61 18.62 0.38
N ALA A 28 -10.43 19.38 1.45
CA ALA A 28 -9.13 19.53 2.11
C ALA A 28 -8.64 18.20 2.70
N ALA A 29 -9.53 17.37 3.29
CA ALA A 29 -9.17 16.05 3.79
C ALA A 29 -8.75 15.08 2.68
N ASP A 30 -9.37 15.14 1.49
CA ASP A 30 -8.96 14.34 0.32
C ASP A 30 -7.60 14.81 -0.25
N HIS A 31 -7.32 16.10 -0.26
CA HIS A 31 -6.02 16.63 -0.70
C HIS A 31 -4.87 16.20 0.23
N LEU A 32 -5.11 16.12 1.54
CA LEU A 32 -4.10 15.69 2.51
C LEU A 32 -3.72 14.20 2.40
N CYS A 33 -4.52 13.39 1.70
CA CYS A 33 -4.19 11.98 1.43
C CYS A 33 -3.45 11.79 0.10
N ASP A 34 -2.84 12.81 -0.48
CA ASP A 34 -2.00 12.68 -1.66
C ASP A 34 -0.55 12.40 -1.25
N GLY A 35 0.07 11.42 -1.86
CA GLY A 35 1.49 11.15 -1.76
C GLY A 35 2.20 11.62 -3.02
N PRO A 36 3.45 12.14 -2.92
CA PRO A 36 4.24 12.48 -4.10
C PRO A 36 4.38 11.27 -5.01
N ILE A 37 4.19 11.46 -6.31
CA ILE A 37 4.18 10.36 -7.29
C ILE A 37 5.49 9.55 -7.29
N ASN A 38 6.62 10.20 -7.02
CA ASN A 38 7.91 9.53 -6.90
C ASN A 38 8.04 8.65 -5.66
N LEU A 39 7.19 8.81 -4.65
CA LEU A 39 7.16 7.97 -3.46
C LEU A 39 6.10 6.85 -3.55
N THR A 40 5.06 7.05 -4.35
CA THR A 40 3.99 6.06 -4.56
C THR A 40 4.21 5.21 -5.81
N HIS A 41 5.16 5.57 -6.67
CA HIS A 41 5.52 4.76 -7.83
C HIS A 41 6.22 3.46 -7.41
N LEU A 42 5.80 2.32 -7.98
CA LEU A 42 6.48 1.04 -7.85
C LEU A 42 7.45 0.87 -9.03
N ASP A 43 8.67 0.46 -8.75
CA ASP A 43 9.75 0.43 -9.76
C ASP A 43 9.55 -0.68 -10.81
N TRP A 44 9.00 -1.82 -10.36
CA TRP A 44 8.78 -3.01 -11.21
C TRP A 44 7.30 -3.24 -11.51
N PRO A 45 6.94 -3.76 -12.71
CA PRO A 45 5.56 -4.16 -12.97
C PRO A 45 5.12 -5.30 -12.05
N LEU A 46 3.84 -5.33 -11.69
CA LEU A 46 3.19 -6.45 -11.03
C LEU A 46 2.58 -7.34 -12.12
N ILE A 47 3.37 -8.32 -12.60
CA ILE A 47 3.07 -9.08 -13.82
C ILE A 47 1.84 -9.96 -13.60
N HIS A 48 1.85 -10.74 -12.51
CA HIS A 48 0.77 -11.68 -12.23
C HIS A 48 -0.55 -10.98 -11.95
N VAL A 49 -0.52 -9.89 -11.16
CA VAL A 49 -1.70 -9.03 -10.94
C VAL A 49 -2.20 -8.43 -12.24
N GLY A 50 -1.30 -7.93 -13.11
CA GLY A 50 -1.67 -7.33 -14.40
C GLY A 50 -2.34 -8.32 -15.34
N GLU A 51 -1.86 -9.56 -15.40
CA GLU A 51 -2.45 -10.66 -16.18
C GLU A 51 -3.86 -11.01 -15.68
N ARG A 52 -4.05 -11.14 -14.35
CA ARG A 52 -5.36 -11.38 -13.73
C ARG A 52 -6.36 -10.25 -14.02
N VAL A 53 -5.93 -9.00 -13.89
CA VAL A 53 -6.77 -7.83 -14.22
C VAL A 53 -7.19 -7.86 -15.68
N ALA A 54 -6.25 -8.12 -16.61
CA ALA A 54 -6.54 -8.18 -18.04
C ALA A 54 -7.51 -9.31 -18.39
N ALA A 55 -7.39 -10.45 -17.72
CA ALA A 55 -8.28 -11.61 -17.89
C ALA A 55 -9.61 -11.49 -17.13
N ARG A 56 -9.78 -10.47 -16.27
CA ARG A 56 -10.91 -10.34 -15.32
C ARG A 56 -11.06 -11.55 -14.40
N GLU A 57 -9.94 -12.15 -14.02
CA GLU A 57 -9.89 -13.30 -13.14
C GLU A 57 -9.78 -12.87 -11.66
N PRO A 58 -10.23 -13.71 -10.71
CA PRO A 58 -10.10 -13.42 -9.29
C PRO A 58 -8.65 -13.18 -8.87
N ILE A 59 -8.44 -12.19 -7.99
CA ILE A 59 -7.13 -11.85 -7.42
C ILE A 59 -7.14 -12.14 -5.92
N LYS A 60 -6.20 -12.96 -5.46
CA LYS A 60 -5.96 -13.22 -4.04
C LYS A 60 -4.69 -12.51 -3.59
N ILE A 61 -4.82 -11.62 -2.63
CA ILE A 61 -3.73 -10.87 -2.02
C ILE A 61 -3.54 -11.34 -0.58
N ILE A 62 -2.30 -11.69 -0.22
CA ILE A 62 -1.94 -11.94 1.17
C ILE A 62 -1.24 -10.69 1.72
N ALA A 63 -1.81 -10.10 2.76
CA ALA A 63 -1.16 -9.05 3.54
C ALA A 63 -0.55 -9.68 4.79
N ILE A 64 0.75 -9.98 4.75
CA ILE A 64 1.50 -10.52 5.88
C ILE A 64 2.33 -9.43 6.55
N GLY A 65 2.41 -9.45 7.88
CA GLY A 65 3.11 -8.43 8.63
C GLY A 65 2.87 -8.52 10.14
N SER A 66 3.19 -7.44 10.81
CA SER A 66 3.05 -7.29 12.26
C SER A 66 1.74 -6.57 12.65
N SER A 67 1.78 -5.83 13.75
CA SER A 67 0.63 -5.08 14.29
C SER A 67 0.04 -4.04 13.33
N SER A 68 0.86 -3.40 12.49
CA SER A 68 0.35 -2.49 11.45
C SER A 68 -0.51 -3.22 10.42
N THR A 69 -0.18 -4.48 10.10
CA THR A 69 -0.98 -5.31 9.20
C THR A 69 -2.21 -5.87 9.91
N ALA A 70 -2.07 -6.31 11.18
CA ALA A 70 -3.19 -6.75 12.01
C ALA A 70 -4.25 -5.65 12.19
N GLY A 71 -3.85 -4.37 12.13
CA GLY A 71 -4.73 -3.22 12.29
C GLY A 71 -4.71 -2.62 13.70
N ALA A 72 -3.61 -2.80 14.46
CA ALA A 72 -3.47 -2.13 15.75
C ALA A 72 -3.55 -0.60 15.58
N GLY A 73 -4.29 0.08 16.46
CA GLY A 73 -4.58 1.52 16.37
C GLY A 73 -5.79 1.88 15.50
N ALA A 74 -6.32 0.94 14.71
CA ALA A 74 -7.57 1.13 13.99
C ALA A 74 -8.78 0.96 14.92
N SER A 75 -9.86 1.69 14.65
CA SER A 75 -11.10 1.63 15.44
C SER A 75 -11.86 0.29 15.30
N SER A 76 -11.61 -0.43 14.22
CA SER A 76 -12.22 -1.74 13.94
C SER A 76 -11.38 -2.53 12.91
N PRO A 77 -11.59 -3.85 12.77
CA PRO A 77 -10.94 -4.63 11.73
C PRO A 77 -11.18 -4.10 10.32
N ALA A 78 -12.35 -3.52 10.04
CA ALA A 78 -12.70 -2.91 8.76
C ALA A 78 -11.90 -1.62 8.47
N ALA A 79 -11.34 -0.98 9.48
CA ALA A 79 -10.52 0.21 9.35
C ALA A 79 -9.01 -0.10 9.16
N SER A 80 -8.61 -1.38 9.27
CA SER A 80 -7.23 -1.81 8.96
C SER A 80 -6.88 -1.60 7.48
N TYR A 81 -5.60 -1.40 7.16
CA TYR A 81 -5.22 -1.18 5.75
C TYR A 81 -5.58 -2.36 4.83
N PRO A 82 -5.46 -3.66 5.23
CA PRO A 82 -5.81 -4.74 4.31
C PRO A 82 -7.30 -4.73 3.95
N SER A 83 -8.18 -4.45 4.93
CA SER A 83 -9.62 -4.35 4.68
C SER A 83 -9.96 -3.17 3.78
N ARG A 84 -9.35 -2.00 4.02
CA ARG A 84 -9.54 -0.81 3.19
C ARG A 84 -8.94 -0.98 1.80
N LEU A 85 -7.82 -1.68 1.66
CA LEU A 85 -7.19 -1.99 0.38
C LEU A 85 -8.12 -2.81 -0.52
N ALA A 86 -8.81 -3.81 0.04
CA ALA A 86 -9.81 -4.58 -0.71
C ALA A 86 -10.91 -3.68 -1.27
N VAL A 87 -11.38 -2.72 -0.47
CA VAL A 87 -12.39 -1.74 -0.92
C VAL A 87 -11.85 -0.82 -2.02
N GLU A 88 -10.64 -0.28 -1.85
CA GLU A 88 -10.06 0.64 -2.83
C GLU A 88 -9.74 -0.06 -4.17
N LEU A 89 -9.19 -1.28 -4.13
CA LEU A 89 -8.96 -2.07 -5.35
C LEU A 89 -10.27 -2.48 -6.03
N GLY A 90 -11.31 -2.83 -5.25
CA GLY A 90 -12.63 -3.12 -5.80
C GLY A 90 -13.28 -1.92 -6.53
N LYS A 91 -12.99 -0.68 -6.10
CA LYS A 91 -13.41 0.53 -6.83
C LYS A 91 -12.66 0.70 -8.16
N LEU A 92 -11.37 0.35 -8.19
CA LEU A 92 -10.52 0.45 -9.39
C LEU A 92 -10.83 -0.65 -10.40
N TYR A 93 -11.22 -1.82 -9.93
CA TYR A 93 -11.47 -3.02 -10.73
C TYR A 93 -12.83 -3.66 -10.39
N PRO A 94 -13.95 -3.00 -10.72
CA PRO A 94 -15.30 -3.45 -10.33
C PRO A 94 -15.70 -4.81 -10.91
N ASP A 95 -15.07 -5.22 -12.02
CA ASP A 95 -15.35 -6.49 -12.70
C ASP A 95 -14.39 -7.62 -12.28
N VAL A 96 -13.47 -7.37 -11.33
CA VAL A 96 -12.47 -8.34 -10.86
C VAL A 96 -12.74 -8.68 -9.40
N PRO A 97 -13.08 -9.93 -9.05
CA PRO A 97 -13.20 -10.33 -7.66
C PRO A 97 -11.84 -10.24 -6.93
N ILE A 98 -11.74 -9.38 -5.92
CA ILE A 98 -10.49 -9.17 -5.18
C ILE A 98 -10.69 -9.58 -3.71
N THR A 99 -9.81 -10.47 -3.24
CA THR A 99 -9.75 -10.91 -1.85
C THR A 99 -8.41 -10.49 -1.25
N VAL A 100 -8.45 -9.78 -0.11
CA VAL A 100 -7.25 -9.44 0.67
C VAL A 100 -7.33 -10.18 2.01
N LEU A 101 -6.46 -11.16 2.21
CA LEU A 101 -6.37 -11.91 3.46
C LEU A 101 -5.37 -11.23 4.40
N ASN A 102 -5.86 -10.80 5.57
CA ASN A 102 -5.03 -10.22 6.60
C ASN A 102 -4.34 -11.33 7.41
N ARG A 103 -3.02 -11.42 7.28
CA ARG A 103 -2.11 -12.32 8.01
C ARG A 103 -1.16 -11.52 8.93
N GLY A 104 -1.65 -10.45 9.54
CA GLY A 104 -0.93 -9.65 10.53
C GLY A 104 -0.94 -10.32 11.91
N ILE A 105 0.22 -10.42 12.57
CA ILE A 105 0.34 -10.85 13.98
C ILE A 105 1.15 -9.81 14.73
N ASN A 106 0.58 -9.30 15.83
CA ASN A 106 1.20 -8.25 16.63
C ASN A 106 2.61 -8.62 17.11
N GLY A 107 3.52 -7.69 17.00
CA GLY A 107 4.86 -7.79 17.56
C GLY A 107 5.85 -8.59 16.72
N GLN A 108 5.47 -9.30 15.67
CA GLN A 108 6.37 -10.13 14.89
C GLN A 108 7.41 -9.34 14.09
N ASP A 109 8.61 -9.87 14.03
CA ASP A 109 9.68 -9.50 13.10
C ASP A 109 9.70 -10.41 11.86
N ALA A 110 10.71 -10.22 10.99
CA ALA A 110 10.82 -10.97 9.74
C ALA A 110 11.03 -12.49 9.96
N ALA A 111 11.83 -12.89 10.96
CA ALA A 111 12.08 -14.29 11.25
C ALA A 111 10.82 -15.01 11.74
N GLU A 112 10.07 -14.35 12.66
CA GLU A 112 8.82 -14.86 13.18
C GLU A 112 7.74 -14.98 12.09
N MET A 113 7.70 -14.05 11.13
CA MET A 113 6.82 -14.12 9.96
C MET A 113 7.20 -15.29 9.04
N LEU A 114 8.50 -15.49 8.76
CA LEU A 114 8.99 -16.60 7.94
C LEU A 114 8.62 -17.97 8.51
N ALA A 115 8.64 -18.14 9.82
CA ALA A 115 8.26 -19.40 10.46
C ALA A 115 6.86 -19.89 10.11
N ARG A 116 5.99 -18.98 9.60
CA ARG A 116 4.61 -19.27 9.19
C ARG A 116 4.34 -19.04 7.70
N PHE A 117 5.35 -18.69 6.90
CA PHE A 117 5.17 -18.41 5.46
C PHE A 117 4.55 -19.58 4.72
N LYS A 118 4.97 -20.80 5.02
CA LYS A 118 4.38 -21.98 4.36
C LYS A 118 2.85 -21.98 4.48
N HIS A 119 2.33 -21.88 5.69
CA HIS A 119 0.90 -21.95 5.96
C HIS A 119 0.15 -20.67 5.53
N ASP A 120 0.67 -19.50 5.90
CA ASP A 120 -0.06 -18.22 5.76
C ASP A 120 0.10 -17.57 4.39
N VAL A 121 1.10 -18.01 3.60
CA VAL A 121 1.41 -17.42 2.30
C VAL A 121 1.43 -18.48 1.18
N ILE A 122 2.33 -19.47 1.27
CA ILE A 122 2.60 -20.38 0.16
C ILE A 122 1.40 -21.31 -0.12
N ASP A 123 0.83 -21.93 0.91
CA ASP A 123 -0.30 -22.84 0.78
C ASP A 123 -1.58 -22.10 0.31
N GLU A 124 -1.66 -20.80 0.53
CA GLU A 124 -2.75 -19.93 0.07
C GLU A 124 -2.73 -19.66 -1.44
N ARG A 125 -1.59 -19.87 -2.13
CA ARG A 125 -1.40 -19.62 -3.56
C ARG A 125 -1.85 -18.21 -3.96
N PRO A 126 -1.24 -17.16 -3.42
CA PRO A 126 -1.60 -15.78 -3.72
C PRO A 126 -1.19 -15.36 -5.13
N ASP A 127 -1.83 -14.32 -5.64
CA ASP A 127 -1.41 -13.59 -6.83
C ASP A 127 -0.44 -12.44 -6.47
N LEU A 128 -0.62 -11.87 -5.24
CA LEU A 128 0.26 -10.82 -4.70
C LEU A 128 0.49 -11.07 -3.20
N VAL A 129 1.74 -10.95 -2.78
CA VAL A 129 2.13 -10.89 -1.36
C VAL A 129 2.53 -9.48 -1.01
N ILE A 130 1.84 -8.85 -0.08
CA ILE A 130 2.22 -7.57 0.55
C ILE A 130 2.84 -7.91 1.90
N TRP A 131 4.16 -7.68 2.03
CA TRP A 131 4.91 -8.03 3.24
C TRP A 131 5.39 -6.78 3.98
N GLN A 132 4.74 -6.44 5.09
CA GLN A 132 5.13 -5.35 5.97
C GLN A 132 6.13 -5.83 7.02
N LEU A 133 7.32 -5.21 7.06
CA LEU A 133 8.43 -5.66 7.89
C LEU A 133 9.30 -4.49 8.41
N GLY A 134 10.29 -4.82 9.24
CA GLY A 134 11.34 -3.91 9.72
C GLY A 134 11.00 -3.11 10.98
N THR A 135 9.75 -2.81 11.27
CA THR A 135 9.35 -2.00 12.42
C THR A 135 9.79 -2.62 13.76
N ASN A 136 9.45 -3.90 13.99
CA ASN A 136 9.80 -4.56 15.24
C ASN A 136 11.30 -4.88 15.35
N ALA A 137 11.98 -5.06 14.23
CA ALA A 137 13.44 -5.14 14.22
C ALA A 137 14.06 -3.84 14.74
N ALA A 138 13.58 -2.66 14.27
CA ALA A 138 14.02 -1.37 14.80
C ALA A 138 13.69 -1.21 16.30
N LEU A 139 12.45 -1.55 16.71
CA LEU A 139 12.02 -1.38 18.10
C LEU A 139 12.78 -2.27 19.08
N ARG A 140 13.19 -3.47 18.65
CA ARG A 140 13.93 -4.47 19.45
C ARG A 140 15.45 -4.37 19.30
N ASP A 141 15.95 -3.41 18.51
CA ASP A 141 17.38 -3.22 18.21
C ASP A 141 18.03 -4.51 17.66
N LEU A 142 17.31 -5.21 16.74
CA LEU A 142 17.83 -6.43 16.12
C LEU A 142 18.95 -6.11 15.12
N PRO A 143 19.94 -7.04 14.95
CA PRO A 143 21.01 -6.86 13.98
C PRO A 143 20.47 -6.63 12.57
N ILE A 144 20.95 -5.58 11.91
CA ILE A 144 20.46 -5.17 10.57
C ILE A 144 20.72 -6.25 9.52
N GLU A 145 21.82 -7.01 9.67
CA GLU A 145 22.19 -8.11 8.79
C GLU A 145 21.17 -9.25 8.85
N GLU A 146 20.59 -9.53 10.03
CA GLU A 146 19.55 -10.54 10.18
C GLU A 146 18.26 -10.11 9.49
N VAL A 147 17.91 -8.82 9.59
CA VAL A 147 16.74 -8.28 8.87
C VAL A 147 16.89 -8.47 7.37
N GLY A 148 18.08 -8.19 6.80
CA GLY A 148 18.40 -8.40 5.39
C GLY A 148 18.29 -9.86 5.00
N LYS A 149 18.93 -10.76 5.73
CA LYS A 149 18.92 -12.20 5.50
C LYS A 149 17.51 -12.76 5.44
N PHE A 150 16.68 -12.48 6.45
CA PHE A 150 15.31 -13.00 6.50
C PHE A 150 14.41 -12.35 5.44
N THR A 151 14.63 -11.08 5.11
CA THR A 151 13.91 -10.43 4.01
C THR A 151 14.20 -11.10 2.68
N GLU A 152 15.48 -11.36 2.37
CA GLU A 152 15.89 -12.03 1.14
C GLU A 152 15.35 -13.46 1.08
N GLN A 153 15.45 -14.23 2.17
CA GLN A 153 14.89 -15.58 2.25
C GLN A 153 13.40 -15.58 1.92
N GLY A 154 12.60 -14.72 2.55
CA GLY A 154 11.17 -14.67 2.29
C GLY A 154 10.83 -14.25 0.86
N ILE A 155 11.59 -13.33 0.26
CA ILE A 155 11.45 -12.99 -1.15
C ILE A 155 11.67 -14.22 -2.04
N GLN A 156 12.72 -15.02 -1.76
CA GLN A 156 12.99 -16.22 -2.54
C GLN A 156 11.87 -17.26 -2.38
N GLU A 157 11.36 -17.47 -1.17
CA GLU A 157 10.24 -18.39 -0.93
C GLU A 157 8.99 -17.97 -1.72
N VAL A 158 8.60 -16.69 -1.70
CA VAL A 158 7.44 -16.22 -2.47
C VAL A 158 7.66 -16.34 -3.96
N LYS A 159 8.88 -16.05 -4.47
CA LYS A 159 9.20 -16.20 -5.91
C LYS A 159 8.97 -17.62 -6.43
N THR A 160 9.09 -18.66 -5.59
CA THR A 160 8.81 -20.03 -6.02
C THR A 160 7.34 -20.27 -6.38
N THR A 161 6.43 -19.42 -5.92
CA THR A 161 4.99 -19.51 -6.20
C THR A 161 4.56 -18.85 -7.50
N GLY A 162 5.40 -17.98 -8.06
CA GLY A 162 5.06 -17.12 -9.20
C GLY A 162 4.29 -15.85 -8.83
N ALA A 163 3.93 -15.67 -7.56
CA ALA A 163 3.22 -14.47 -7.08
C ALA A 163 4.08 -13.21 -7.19
N ASP A 164 3.43 -12.08 -7.42
CA ASP A 164 4.08 -10.77 -7.27
C ASP A 164 4.38 -10.47 -5.79
N ILE A 165 5.44 -9.67 -5.54
CA ILE A 165 5.85 -9.29 -4.19
C ILE A 165 5.90 -7.77 -4.07
N LEU A 166 5.37 -7.26 -2.95
CA LEU A 166 5.43 -5.87 -2.58
C LEU A 166 5.82 -5.76 -1.10
N LEU A 167 7.02 -5.30 -0.82
CA LEU A 167 7.47 -5.00 0.53
C LEU A 167 6.86 -3.67 1.00
N VAL A 168 6.64 -3.55 2.31
CA VAL A 168 6.26 -2.28 2.95
C VAL A 168 7.24 -2.02 4.08
N ASP A 169 7.98 -0.93 3.96
CA ASP A 169 8.96 -0.50 4.93
C ASP A 169 8.33 0.01 6.25
N PRO A 170 9.10 0.28 7.31
CA PRO A 170 8.59 0.81 8.59
C PRO A 170 7.78 2.10 8.43
N GLN A 171 6.96 2.41 9.44
CA GLN A 171 6.27 3.70 9.54
C GLN A 171 7.19 4.80 10.08
N PHE A 172 7.00 6.05 9.62
CA PHE A 172 7.64 7.23 10.18
C PHE A 172 6.79 7.79 11.33
N VAL A 173 7.03 7.29 12.54
CA VAL A 173 6.27 7.66 13.75
C VAL A 173 7.22 7.83 14.95
N PRO A 174 6.82 8.54 16.02
CA PRO A 174 7.71 8.90 17.12
C PRO A 174 8.53 7.74 17.70
N LYS A 175 7.90 6.58 17.98
CA LYS A 175 8.60 5.43 18.56
C LYS A 175 9.61 4.76 17.61
N VAL A 176 9.36 4.83 16.30
CA VAL A 176 10.26 4.24 15.29
C VAL A 176 11.42 5.17 15.01
N ILE A 177 11.17 6.46 14.76
CA ILE A 177 12.22 7.44 14.46
C ILE A 177 13.15 7.72 15.66
N ALA A 178 12.74 7.39 16.87
CA ALA A 178 13.59 7.45 18.06
C ALA A 178 14.67 6.35 18.08
N LYS A 179 14.58 5.35 17.18
CA LYS A 179 15.54 4.24 17.12
C LYS A 179 16.67 4.56 16.14
N PRO A 180 17.95 4.42 16.57
CA PRO A 180 19.10 4.77 15.72
C PRO A 180 19.12 4.02 14.38
N GLU A 181 18.74 2.73 14.39
CA GLU A 181 18.80 1.87 13.21
C GLU A 181 17.58 1.93 12.31
N ALA A 182 16.55 2.72 12.66
CA ALA A 182 15.31 2.77 11.88
C ALA A 182 15.56 3.12 10.40
N GLU A 183 16.34 4.16 10.13
CA GLU A 183 16.67 4.54 8.73
C GLU A 183 17.64 3.55 8.07
N GLY A 184 18.51 2.90 8.84
CA GLY A 184 19.38 1.81 8.37
C GLY A 184 18.55 0.65 7.82
N ILE A 185 17.52 0.23 8.57
CA ILE A 185 16.59 -0.83 8.19
C ILE A 185 15.77 -0.42 6.94
N VAL A 186 15.29 0.82 6.87
CA VAL A 186 14.57 1.32 5.67
C VAL A 186 15.46 1.24 4.43
N ARG A 187 16.73 1.69 4.52
CA ARG A 187 17.68 1.59 3.40
C ARG A 187 17.98 0.15 3.03
N LEU A 188 18.17 -0.74 4.02
CA LEU A 188 18.40 -2.15 3.77
C LEU A 188 17.26 -2.80 3.00
N ILE A 189 16.00 -2.59 3.44
CA ILE A 189 14.82 -3.12 2.74
C ILE A 189 14.78 -2.62 1.29
N ALA A 190 15.04 -1.33 1.06
CA ALA A 190 15.07 -0.75 -0.28
C ALA A 190 16.19 -1.35 -1.16
N THR A 191 17.40 -1.56 -0.60
CA THR A 191 18.52 -2.20 -1.30
C THR A 191 18.20 -3.65 -1.64
N THR A 192 17.73 -4.45 -0.66
CA THR A 192 17.35 -5.86 -0.87
C THR A 192 16.27 -5.99 -1.94
N ALA A 193 15.27 -5.10 -1.92
CA ALA A 193 14.21 -5.09 -2.93
C ALA A 193 14.75 -4.77 -4.33
N ASN A 194 15.62 -3.77 -4.46
CA ASN A 194 16.25 -3.42 -5.73
C ASN A 194 17.08 -4.58 -6.28
N ASP A 195 17.94 -5.20 -5.47
CA ASP A 195 18.83 -6.28 -5.86
C ASP A 195 18.06 -7.54 -6.26
N THR A 196 16.93 -7.77 -5.62
CA THR A 196 16.03 -8.89 -5.92
C THR A 196 14.94 -8.57 -6.94
N LYS A 197 14.86 -7.32 -7.44
CA LYS A 197 13.86 -6.83 -8.41
C LYS A 197 12.42 -7.00 -7.92
N VAL A 198 12.16 -6.67 -6.66
CA VAL A 198 10.83 -6.60 -6.09
C VAL A 198 10.49 -5.18 -5.69
N ASN A 199 9.21 -4.88 -5.55
CA ASN A 199 8.74 -3.54 -5.22
C ASN A 199 8.82 -3.25 -3.72
N VAL A 200 9.04 -1.97 -3.37
CA VAL A 200 8.83 -1.43 -2.01
C VAL A 200 7.80 -0.30 -2.07
N PHE A 201 6.77 -0.40 -1.25
CA PHE A 201 5.93 0.74 -0.93
C PHE A 201 6.61 1.54 0.17
N ARG A 202 7.10 2.73 -0.17
CA ARG A 202 7.95 3.59 0.66
C ARG A 202 7.15 4.32 1.73
N ARG A 203 6.49 3.56 2.62
CA ARG A 203 5.61 4.11 3.67
C ARG A 203 6.34 5.08 4.59
N PHE A 204 7.59 4.78 4.98
CA PHE A 204 8.42 5.67 5.80
C PHE A 204 8.59 7.04 5.14
N ALA A 205 8.94 7.08 3.87
CA ALA A 205 9.14 8.33 3.14
C ALA A 205 7.84 9.10 2.92
N ILE A 206 6.72 8.42 2.65
CA ILE A 206 5.39 9.02 2.50
C ILE A 206 4.97 9.69 3.82
N MET A 207 5.07 8.98 4.94
CA MET A 207 4.70 9.52 6.25
C MET A 207 5.64 10.64 6.72
N ARG A 208 6.93 10.57 6.37
CA ARG A 208 7.88 11.68 6.56
C ARG A 208 7.44 12.90 5.76
N HIS A 209 6.99 12.73 4.52
CA HIS A 209 6.47 13.83 3.69
C HIS A 209 5.26 14.50 4.35
N TRP A 210 4.27 13.72 4.83
CA TRP A 210 3.13 14.27 5.56
C TRP A 210 3.58 15.10 6.78
N ARG A 211 4.56 14.63 7.53
CA ARG A 211 5.06 15.32 8.72
C ARG A 211 5.86 16.57 8.39
N GLU A 212 6.83 16.48 7.47
CA GLU A 212 7.86 17.48 7.26
C GLU A 212 7.53 18.48 6.14
N ARG A 213 6.75 18.07 5.14
CA ARG A 213 6.39 18.92 3.99
C ARG A 213 4.98 19.45 4.08
N ASP A 214 4.03 18.59 4.43
CA ASP A 214 2.61 18.98 4.55
C ASP A 214 2.30 19.57 5.93
N GLY A 215 3.24 19.52 6.88
CA GLY A 215 3.09 20.10 8.21
C GLY A 215 2.11 19.38 9.11
N MET A 216 1.72 18.14 8.78
CA MET A 216 0.77 17.36 9.58
C MET A 216 1.36 17.01 10.95
N SER A 217 0.56 17.11 12.02
CA SER A 217 0.94 16.56 13.32
C SER A 217 0.92 15.03 13.28
N PHE A 218 1.72 14.36 14.13
CA PHE A 218 1.65 12.90 14.22
C PHE A 218 0.25 12.42 14.59
N ASP A 219 -0.48 13.10 15.46
CA ASP A 219 -1.85 12.73 15.87
C ASP A 219 -2.85 12.73 14.71
N ALA A 220 -2.55 13.44 13.60
CA ALA A 220 -3.40 13.42 12.42
C ALA A 220 -3.43 12.04 11.74
N PHE A 221 -2.35 11.25 11.82
CA PHE A 221 -2.23 9.96 11.13
C PHE A 221 -1.77 8.80 12.02
N THR A 222 -1.48 9.05 13.32
CA THR A 222 -1.13 8.01 14.30
C THR A 222 -2.14 7.93 15.43
N SER A 223 -2.23 6.77 16.05
CA SER A 223 -2.97 6.58 17.29
C SER A 223 -2.20 7.19 18.49
N PRO A 224 -2.85 7.41 19.65
CA PRO A 224 -2.21 8.02 20.81
C PRO A 224 -1.01 7.25 21.38
N ASP A 225 -0.81 6.00 20.96
CA ASP A 225 0.35 5.20 21.40
C ASP A 225 1.67 5.62 20.75
N GLY A 226 1.65 6.52 19.76
CA GLY A 226 2.84 7.02 19.05
C GLY A 226 3.57 5.98 18.22
N LEU A 227 2.90 4.86 17.89
CA LEU A 227 3.46 3.75 17.11
C LEU A 227 2.55 3.37 15.94
N HIS A 228 1.27 3.08 16.20
CA HIS A 228 0.35 2.58 15.20
C HIS A 228 -0.36 3.72 14.47
N MET A 229 -0.82 3.46 13.28
CA MET A 229 -1.63 4.42 12.53
C MET A 229 -3.07 4.43 13.07
N ASN A 230 -3.73 5.58 12.97
CA ASN A 230 -5.16 5.72 13.21
C ASN A 230 -5.96 5.40 11.93
N ASP A 231 -7.29 5.52 11.98
CA ASP A 231 -8.17 5.21 10.85
C ASP A 231 -7.87 6.04 9.61
N TRP A 232 -7.52 7.32 9.79
CA TRP A 232 -7.16 8.19 8.68
C TRP A 232 -5.85 7.71 8.03
N GLY A 233 -4.83 7.43 8.84
CA GLY A 233 -3.55 6.94 8.37
C GLY A 233 -3.65 5.63 7.60
N TYR A 234 -4.39 4.65 8.12
CA TYR A 234 -4.63 3.37 7.43
C TYR A 234 -5.45 3.55 6.15
N GLY A 235 -6.45 4.45 6.15
CA GLY A 235 -7.25 4.74 4.96
C GLY A 235 -6.42 5.38 3.86
N CYS A 236 -5.59 6.35 4.21
CA CYS A 236 -4.71 7.01 3.26
C CYS A 236 -3.64 6.05 2.72
N TRP A 237 -3.02 5.25 3.59
CA TRP A 237 -2.09 4.20 3.15
C TRP A 237 -2.76 3.25 2.15
N ALA A 238 -3.95 2.73 2.45
CA ALA A 238 -4.67 1.83 1.54
C ALA A 238 -5.00 2.47 0.19
N LYS A 239 -5.42 3.73 0.17
CA LYS A 239 -5.69 4.51 -1.06
C LYS A 239 -4.43 4.67 -1.91
N LEU A 240 -3.32 5.10 -1.31
CA LEU A 240 -2.04 5.27 -2.03
C LEU A 240 -1.47 3.94 -2.51
N LEU A 241 -1.58 2.88 -1.69
CA LEU A 241 -1.13 1.54 -2.03
C LEU A 241 -1.94 0.94 -3.19
N SER A 242 -3.27 1.13 -3.19
CA SER A 242 -4.13 0.66 -4.29
C SER A 242 -3.79 1.34 -5.62
N ALA A 243 -3.53 2.65 -5.60
CA ALA A 243 -3.09 3.40 -6.76
C ALA A 243 -1.71 2.92 -7.28
N ALA A 244 -0.76 2.65 -6.36
CA ALA A 244 0.56 2.13 -6.68
C ALA A 244 0.48 0.73 -7.33
N ILE A 245 -0.33 -0.17 -6.76
CA ILE A 245 -0.58 -1.51 -7.31
C ILE A 245 -1.22 -1.40 -8.69
N SER A 246 -2.27 -0.58 -8.85
CA SER A 246 -2.94 -0.38 -10.12
C SER A 246 -2.00 0.17 -11.20
N GLY A 247 -1.18 1.17 -10.86
CA GLY A 247 -0.20 1.72 -11.79
C GLY A 247 0.85 0.70 -12.24
N ALA A 248 1.30 -0.20 -11.35
CA ALA A 248 2.26 -1.24 -11.69
C ALA A 248 1.65 -2.39 -12.51
N ALA A 249 0.40 -2.78 -12.20
CA ALA A 249 -0.33 -3.79 -12.95
C ALA A 249 -0.68 -3.33 -14.38
N THR A 250 -1.05 -2.07 -14.56
CA THR A 250 -1.44 -1.49 -15.87
C THR A 250 -0.26 -1.46 -16.86
N ARG A 251 0.99 -1.32 -16.38
CA ARG A 251 2.18 -1.37 -17.24
C ARG A 251 2.33 -2.69 -18.01
N VAL A 252 1.87 -3.78 -17.46
CA VAL A 252 1.87 -5.11 -18.10
C VAL A 252 0.92 -5.13 -19.30
N VAL A 253 -0.30 -4.63 -19.11
CA VAL A 253 -1.35 -4.59 -20.15
C VAL A 253 -0.92 -3.74 -21.33
N THR A 254 -0.34 -2.57 -21.09
CA THR A 254 0.16 -1.68 -22.17
C THR A 254 1.32 -2.28 -22.94
N SER A 255 2.22 -3.01 -22.28
CA SER A 255 3.36 -3.68 -22.96
C SER A 255 2.91 -4.82 -23.86
N ALA A 256 1.87 -5.55 -23.48
CA ALA A 256 1.31 -6.64 -24.29
C ALA A 256 0.64 -6.15 -25.59
N HIS A 257 0.05 -4.95 -25.58
CA HIS A 257 -0.60 -4.35 -26.75
C HIS A 257 0.41 -3.73 -27.75
N VAL A 258 1.66 -3.52 -27.37
CA VAL A 258 2.72 -2.91 -28.20
C VAL A 258 3.60 -3.97 -28.86
N ALA A 259 3.45 -5.25 -28.55
CA ALA A 259 4.20 -6.32 -29.21
C ALA A 259 3.86 -6.34 -30.72
N PRO A 260 4.83 -6.18 -31.65
CA PRO A 260 4.54 -6.14 -33.07
C PRO A 260 3.97 -7.48 -33.53
N ALA A 261 2.87 -7.43 -34.29
CA ALA A 261 2.32 -8.58 -34.98
C ALA A 261 3.46 -9.35 -35.70
N ARG A 262 3.62 -10.62 -35.40
CA ARG A 262 4.59 -11.47 -36.10
C ARG A 262 4.24 -11.44 -37.59
N VAL A 263 5.05 -10.78 -38.37
CA VAL A 263 4.99 -10.85 -39.86
C VAL A 263 5.34 -12.29 -40.24
N HIS A 264 4.32 -13.08 -40.59
CA HIS A 264 4.53 -14.34 -41.26
C HIS A 264 5.06 -14.05 -42.68
N THR A 265 6.36 -14.04 -42.86
CA THR A 265 6.98 -14.11 -44.19
C THR A 265 6.76 -15.51 -44.75
N ASN A 266 5.71 -15.65 -45.55
CA ASN A 266 5.56 -16.82 -46.43
C ASN A 266 6.63 -16.77 -47.53
N ASN A 267 7.76 -17.41 -47.29
CA ASN A 267 8.80 -17.58 -48.30
C ASN A 267 8.43 -18.78 -49.19
N LYS A 268 7.58 -18.52 -50.21
CA LYS A 268 7.42 -19.43 -51.35
C LYS A 268 8.54 -19.11 -52.37
N PHE A 269 9.67 -19.72 -52.26
CA PHE A 269 10.58 -19.87 -53.41
C PHE A 269 10.34 -21.23 -54.00
N GLY A 270 9.66 -21.24 -55.16
CA GLY A 270 9.70 -22.34 -56.09
C GLY A 270 11.05 -22.30 -56.84
N THR A 271 11.67 -23.42 -56.97
CA THR A 271 12.79 -23.68 -57.86
C THR A 271 12.30 -24.33 -59.16
N PRO A 272 12.96 -24.04 -60.28
CA PRO A 272 12.63 -24.61 -61.58
C PRO A 272 12.99 -26.07 -61.71
#